data_c19c143c065e49203aac541376813dc1
#
_entry.id   c19c143c065e49203aac541376813dc1
#
_cell.length_a   1.000
_cell.length_b   1.000
_cell.length_c   1.000
_cell.angle_alpha   90.00
_cell.angle_beta   90.00
_cell.angle_gamma   90.00
#
_symmetry.space_group_name_H-M   'P 1'
#
loop_
_entity.id
_entity.type
_entity.pdbx_description
1 polymer ?
#
loop_
_entity_poly.entity_id
_entity_poly.type
_entity_poly.pdbx_seq_one_letter_code
_entity_poly.pdbx_strand_id
1 'polypeptide(L)'
;PGQRQIITTLNKPLMVSAGAGSGKTFTLTQRIAYALSEDTPDAQPVQSISQIMAITFTKKAAAELKSRIKRQLAGMGLVEEALKVDDAWISTIHGMCSRVLREHALELGIDPAFSVISETESKRYYEEAFDSVIKRIQESDDAALKGFVGSLDVYSQGPASVSYTHLTL
;
A
#
# COMPACT_ATOMS: atom_id res chain seq x y z
N PRO A 1 -5.03 -9.50 28.80
CA PRO A 1 -4.58 -8.16 29.21
C PRO A 1 -4.03 -7.34 28.03
N GLY A 2 -3.15 -7.89 27.19
CA GLY A 2 -2.50 -7.14 26.11
C GLY A 2 -3.44 -6.62 25.03
N GLN A 3 -4.44 -7.41 24.58
CA GLN A 3 -5.40 -6.96 23.57
C GLN A 3 -6.20 -5.74 24.05
N ARG A 4 -6.67 -5.73 25.29
CA ARG A 4 -7.39 -4.59 25.84
C ARG A 4 -6.54 -3.32 25.83
N GLN A 5 -5.27 -3.42 26.24
CA GLN A 5 -4.36 -2.29 26.19
C GLN A 5 -4.15 -1.77 24.78
N ILE A 6 -4.02 -2.66 23.78
CA ILE A 6 -3.90 -2.26 22.36
C ILE A 6 -5.16 -1.52 21.91
N ILE A 7 -6.34 -2.00 22.29
CA ILE A 7 -7.62 -1.40 21.89
C ILE A 7 -7.76 0.01 22.47
N THR A 8 -7.46 0.19 23.74
CA THR A 8 -7.77 1.43 24.47
C THR A 8 -6.68 2.49 24.42
N THR A 9 -5.45 2.16 24.07
CA THR A 9 -4.35 3.14 24.02
C THR A 9 -4.34 3.87 22.68
N LEU A 10 -5.00 5.01 22.57
CA LEU A 10 -5.09 5.81 21.34
C LEU A 10 -4.16 7.02 21.31
N ASN A 11 -3.66 7.48 22.44
CA ASN A 11 -2.90 8.72 22.62
C ASN A 11 -1.40 8.63 22.38
N LYS A 12 -0.88 7.46 22.00
CA LYS A 12 0.55 7.25 21.72
C LYS A 12 0.75 6.17 20.67
N PRO A 13 1.90 6.20 19.94
CA PRO A 13 2.25 5.15 19.00
C PRO A 13 2.43 3.82 19.71
N LEU A 14 1.97 2.74 19.08
CA LEU A 14 2.11 1.37 19.56
C LEU A 14 2.78 0.51 18.50
N MET A 15 3.80 -0.24 18.92
CA MET A 15 4.33 -1.35 18.13
C MET A 15 3.83 -2.65 18.75
N VAL A 16 3.18 -3.49 17.94
CA VAL A 16 2.58 -4.74 18.40
C VAL A 16 3.17 -5.91 17.64
N SER A 17 3.89 -6.78 18.35
CA SER A 17 4.34 -8.07 17.82
C SER A 17 3.32 -9.15 18.18
N ALA A 18 2.84 -9.89 17.18
CA ALA A 18 1.80 -10.88 17.37
C ALA A 18 1.93 -12.04 16.37
N GLY A 19 1.92 -13.26 16.87
CA GLY A 19 2.00 -14.51 16.08
C GLY A 19 0.74 -14.77 15.23
N ALA A 20 0.78 -15.80 14.40
CA ALA A 20 -0.40 -16.28 13.69
C ALA A 20 -1.47 -16.74 14.70
N GLY A 21 -2.74 -16.50 14.38
CA GLY A 21 -3.86 -16.91 15.25
C GLY A 21 -4.06 -16.07 16.54
N SER A 22 -3.20 -15.07 16.83
CA SER A 22 -3.28 -14.25 18.05
C SER A 22 -4.45 -13.25 18.08
N GLY A 23 -5.30 -13.21 17.05
CA GLY A 23 -6.43 -12.30 16.97
C GLY A 23 -6.07 -10.88 16.50
N LYS A 24 -4.97 -10.69 15.75
CA LYS A 24 -4.54 -9.37 15.24
C LYS A 24 -5.66 -8.59 14.57
N THR A 25 -6.35 -9.21 13.61
CA THR A 25 -7.43 -8.55 12.86
C THR A 25 -8.61 -8.21 13.78
N PHE A 26 -8.95 -9.10 14.70
CA PHE A 26 -9.99 -8.83 15.70
C PHE A 26 -9.61 -7.63 16.56
N THR A 27 -8.41 -7.61 17.13
CA THR A 27 -7.93 -6.53 17.98
C THR A 27 -7.90 -5.18 17.24
N LEU A 28 -7.47 -5.20 15.96
CA LEU A 28 -7.48 -4.00 15.11
C LEU A 28 -8.90 -3.51 14.85
N THR A 29 -9.84 -4.40 14.53
CA THR A 29 -11.24 -4.05 14.33
C THR A 29 -11.86 -3.44 15.60
N GLN A 30 -11.59 -4.03 16.76
CA GLN A 30 -12.05 -3.50 18.05
C GLN A 30 -11.43 -2.14 18.38
N ARG A 31 -10.14 -1.95 18.06
CA ARG A 31 -9.46 -0.66 18.25
C ARG A 31 -10.09 0.45 17.42
N ILE A 32 -10.41 0.17 16.15
CA ILE A 32 -11.06 1.12 15.25
C ILE A 32 -12.45 1.45 15.76
N ALA A 33 -13.23 0.44 16.15
CA ALA A 33 -14.57 0.64 16.71
C ALA A 33 -14.54 1.43 18.02
N TYR A 34 -13.55 1.15 18.89
CA TYR A 34 -13.35 1.90 20.13
C TYR A 34 -13.00 3.37 19.87
N ALA A 35 -12.15 3.64 18.86
CA ALA A 35 -11.76 5.01 18.51
C ALA A 35 -12.93 5.87 18.02
N LEU A 36 -14.00 5.24 17.50
CA LEU A 36 -15.22 5.88 17.00
C LEU A 36 -16.35 5.89 18.05
N SER A 37 -16.17 5.24 19.20
CA SER A 37 -17.18 5.19 20.25
C SER A 37 -17.13 6.44 21.13
N GLU A 38 -18.28 6.81 21.70
CA GLU A 38 -18.40 7.91 22.67
C GLU A 38 -17.69 7.61 24.00
N ASP A 39 -17.39 6.34 24.28
CA ASP A 39 -16.73 5.87 25.51
C ASP A 39 -15.22 6.13 25.54
N THR A 40 -14.67 6.90 24.60
CA THR A 40 -13.24 7.17 24.48
C THR A 40 -12.85 8.31 25.42
N PRO A 41 -12.34 8.05 26.64
CA PRO A 41 -11.90 9.10 27.53
C PRO A 41 -10.57 9.69 27.01
N ASP A 42 -10.40 11.00 27.08
CA ASP A 42 -9.13 11.75 26.93
C ASP A 42 -8.42 11.76 25.56
N ALA A 43 -8.87 11.05 24.57
CA ALA A 43 -8.40 11.25 23.20
C ALA A 43 -9.40 12.16 22.49
N GLN A 44 -8.91 13.04 21.61
CA GLN A 44 -9.81 13.70 20.66
C GLN A 44 -10.52 12.57 19.90
N PRO A 45 -11.84 12.42 20.04
CA PRO A 45 -12.53 11.30 19.43
C PRO A 45 -12.33 11.40 17.91
N VAL A 46 -11.97 10.29 17.30
CA VAL A 46 -12.02 10.17 15.84
C VAL A 46 -13.49 10.29 15.47
N GLN A 47 -13.86 11.36 14.79
CA GLN A 47 -15.27 11.69 14.53
C GLN A 47 -15.85 10.84 13.40
N SER A 48 -15.01 10.31 12.52
CA SER A 48 -15.46 9.50 11.40
C SER A 48 -14.41 8.47 11.00
N ILE A 49 -14.88 7.34 10.48
CA ILE A 49 -14.02 6.30 9.87
C ILE A 49 -13.18 6.85 8.70
N SER A 50 -13.60 7.93 8.07
CA SER A 50 -12.82 8.60 7.01
C SER A 50 -11.51 9.22 7.50
N GLN A 51 -11.38 9.46 8.81
CA GLN A 51 -10.15 9.96 9.45
C GLN A 51 -9.17 8.84 9.81
N ILE A 52 -9.55 7.58 9.60
CA ILE A 52 -8.74 6.41 9.93
C ILE A 52 -8.11 5.83 8.67
N MET A 53 -6.79 5.69 8.69
CA MET A 53 -6.05 4.97 7.66
C MET A 53 -5.62 3.60 8.16
N ALA A 54 -5.97 2.55 7.41
CA ALA A 54 -5.53 1.18 7.70
C ALA A 54 -4.94 0.54 6.43
N ILE A 55 -3.70 0.10 6.52
CA ILE A 55 -2.97 -0.45 5.38
C ILE A 55 -2.75 -1.94 5.57
N THR A 56 -2.98 -2.72 4.52
CA THR A 56 -2.74 -4.16 4.47
C THR A 56 -1.83 -4.51 3.30
N PHE A 57 -1.28 -5.72 3.29
CA PHE A 57 -0.43 -6.18 2.19
C PHE A 57 -1.22 -6.67 0.98
N THR A 58 -2.44 -7.19 1.16
CA THR A 58 -3.22 -7.78 0.07
C THR A 58 -4.61 -7.16 -0.05
N LYS A 59 -5.13 -7.08 -1.28
CA LYS A 59 -6.51 -6.64 -1.55
C LYS A 59 -7.54 -7.48 -0.79
N LYS A 60 -7.30 -8.79 -0.67
CA LYS A 60 -8.18 -9.70 0.08
C LYS A 60 -8.23 -9.34 1.57
N ALA A 61 -7.07 -9.08 2.19
CA ALA A 61 -7.01 -8.68 3.60
C ALA A 61 -7.68 -7.32 3.83
N ALA A 62 -7.52 -6.36 2.90
CA ALA A 62 -8.21 -5.08 2.99
C ALA A 62 -9.74 -5.22 2.92
N ALA A 63 -10.24 -6.03 1.99
CA ALA A 63 -11.68 -6.32 1.85
C ALA A 63 -12.25 -7.03 3.09
N GLU A 64 -11.52 -8.01 3.63
CA GLU A 64 -11.90 -8.70 4.86
C GLU A 64 -11.94 -7.75 6.06
N LEU A 65 -10.94 -6.87 6.19
CA LEU A 65 -10.88 -5.87 7.25
C LEU A 65 -12.07 -4.90 7.16
N LYS A 66 -12.37 -4.36 5.97
CA LYS A 66 -13.56 -3.52 5.72
C LYS A 66 -14.84 -4.22 6.16
N SER A 67 -15.04 -5.48 5.74
CA SER A 67 -16.23 -6.26 6.10
C SER A 67 -16.37 -6.46 7.61
N ARG A 68 -15.27 -6.70 8.31
CA ARG A 68 -15.26 -6.88 9.78
C ARG A 68 -15.56 -5.59 10.50
N ILE A 69 -14.96 -4.46 10.08
CA ILE A 69 -15.21 -3.14 10.64
C ILE A 69 -16.68 -2.75 10.44
N LYS A 70 -17.20 -2.91 9.23
CA LYS A 70 -18.60 -2.61 8.88
C LYS A 70 -19.59 -3.35 9.81
N ARG A 71 -19.38 -4.65 9.99
CA ARG A 71 -20.21 -5.46 10.90
C ARG A 71 -20.08 -5.01 12.37
N GLN A 72 -18.88 -4.70 12.80
CA GLN A 72 -18.64 -4.26 14.19
C GLN A 72 -19.32 -2.92 14.47
N LEU A 73 -19.17 -1.93 13.59
CA LEU A 73 -19.79 -0.62 13.73
C LEU A 73 -21.32 -0.71 13.70
N ALA A 74 -21.87 -1.50 12.76
CA ALA A 74 -23.33 -1.72 12.72
C ALA A 74 -23.85 -2.39 14.01
N GLY A 75 -23.11 -3.36 14.56
CA GLY A 75 -23.45 -4.02 15.82
C GLY A 75 -23.39 -3.09 17.05
N MET A 76 -22.65 -1.98 16.95
CA MET A 76 -22.59 -0.94 18.00
C MET A 76 -23.61 0.19 17.79
N GLY A 77 -24.45 0.11 16.77
CA GLY A 77 -25.42 1.18 16.43
C GLY A 77 -24.81 2.33 15.61
N LEU A 78 -23.52 2.28 15.27
CA LEU A 78 -22.83 3.29 14.47
C LEU A 78 -23.08 3.05 12.96
N VAL A 79 -24.36 3.05 12.57
CA VAL A 79 -24.78 2.65 11.20
C VAL A 79 -24.25 3.60 10.14
N GLU A 80 -24.25 4.90 10.40
CA GLU A 80 -23.72 5.90 9.45
C GLU A 80 -22.24 5.70 9.18
N GLU A 81 -21.44 5.43 10.21
CA GLU A 81 -20.02 5.14 10.05
C GLU A 81 -19.79 3.80 9.36
N ALA A 82 -20.64 2.80 9.59
CA ALA A 82 -20.60 1.53 8.89
C ALA A 82 -20.83 1.70 7.37
N LEU A 83 -21.68 2.61 6.94
CA LEU A 83 -21.90 2.92 5.52
C LEU A 83 -20.69 3.59 4.86
N LYS A 84 -19.96 4.41 5.59
CA LYS A 84 -18.75 5.10 5.09
C LYS A 84 -17.52 4.19 4.95
N VAL A 85 -17.54 2.97 5.50
CA VAL A 85 -16.37 2.06 5.50
C VAL A 85 -15.86 1.75 4.09
N ASP A 86 -16.75 1.68 3.10
CA ASP A 86 -16.35 1.36 1.73
C ASP A 86 -15.46 2.45 1.12
N ASP A 87 -15.69 3.71 1.50
CA ASP A 87 -14.93 4.88 1.06
C ASP A 87 -13.76 5.25 2.00
N ALA A 88 -13.64 4.55 3.14
CA ALA A 88 -12.58 4.80 4.11
C ALA A 88 -11.18 4.43 3.55
N TRP A 89 -10.14 5.01 4.16
CA TRP A 89 -8.74 4.78 3.81
C TRP A 89 -8.24 3.38 4.25
N ILE A 90 -8.99 2.34 3.90
CA ILE A 90 -8.67 0.94 4.21
C ILE A 90 -8.31 0.23 2.92
N SER A 91 -7.02 0.05 2.65
CA SER A 91 -6.55 -0.49 1.38
C SER A 91 -5.16 -1.12 1.50
N THR A 92 -4.62 -1.58 0.37
CA THR A 92 -3.19 -1.87 0.27
C THR A 92 -2.39 -0.58 0.13
N ILE A 93 -1.07 -0.66 0.35
CA ILE A 93 -0.16 0.48 0.16
C ILE A 93 -0.29 1.07 -1.26
N HIS A 94 -0.34 0.21 -2.29
CA HIS A 94 -0.54 0.63 -3.68
C HIS A 94 -1.90 1.29 -3.90
N GLY A 95 -2.96 0.77 -3.28
CA GLY A 95 -4.30 1.36 -3.35
C GLY A 95 -4.35 2.75 -2.73
N MET A 96 -3.69 2.93 -1.58
CA MET A 96 -3.55 4.22 -0.92
C MET A 96 -2.78 5.21 -1.79
N CYS A 97 -1.60 4.83 -2.29
CA CYS A 97 -0.79 5.69 -3.17
C CYS A 97 -1.58 6.12 -4.42
N SER A 98 -2.29 5.17 -5.05
CA SER A 98 -3.12 5.47 -6.22
C SER A 98 -4.24 6.45 -5.91
N ARG A 99 -4.83 6.36 -4.72
CA ARG A 99 -5.87 7.30 -4.28
C ARG A 99 -5.30 8.70 -4.05
N VAL A 100 -4.18 8.81 -3.34
CA VAL A 100 -3.49 10.09 -3.12
C VAL A 100 -3.13 10.75 -4.46
N LEU A 101 -2.55 9.98 -5.39
CA LEU A 101 -2.20 10.50 -6.71
C LEU A 101 -3.43 10.98 -7.50
N ARG A 102 -4.58 10.33 -7.38
CA ARG A 102 -5.82 10.79 -8.04
C ARG A 102 -6.38 12.05 -7.41
N GLU A 103 -6.38 12.13 -6.08
CA GLU A 103 -6.87 13.32 -5.36
C GLU A 103 -6.04 14.58 -5.69
N HIS A 104 -4.75 14.42 -5.98
CA HIS A 104 -3.82 15.51 -6.33
C HIS A 104 -3.39 15.50 -7.80
N ALA A 105 -4.09 14.79 -8.67
CA ALA A 105 -3.69 14.55 -10.05
C ALA A 105 -3.47 15.86 -10.83
N LEU A 106 -4.38 16.82 -10.69
CA LEU A 106 -4.30 18.12 -11.38
C LEU A 106 -3.09 18.93 -10.91
N GLU A 107 -2.79 18.93 -9.63
CA GLU A 107 -1.63 19.63 -9.05
C GLU A 107 -0.32 19.03 -9.55
N LEU A 108 -0.29 17.71 -9.77
CA LEU A 108 0.86 16.95 -10.22
C LEU A 108 0.99 16.90 -11.75
N GLY A 109 0.02 17.42 -12.49
CA GLY A 109 -0.03 17.33 -13.96
C GLY A 109 -0.21 15.90 -14.47
N ILE A 110 -0.86 15.02 -13.70
CA ILE A 110 -1.13 13.63 -14.02
C ILE A 110 -2.60 13.50 -14.45
N ASP A 111 -2.87 12.65 -15.44
CA ASP A 111 -4.26 12.31 -15.79
C ASP A 111 -4.96 11.60 -14.64
N PRO A 112 -6.06 12.14 -14.07
CA PRO A 112 -6.81 11.47 -12.99
C PRO A 112 -7.32 10.08 -13.38
N ALA A 113 -7.52 9.83 -14.67
CA ALA A 113 -7.95 8.54 -15.21
C ALA A 113 -6.79 7.53 -15.37
N PHE A 114 -5.60 7.83 -14.89
CA PHE A 114 -4.47 6.89 -14.99
C PHE A 114 -4.80 5.51 -14.45
N SER A 115 -4.27 4.49 -15.09
CA SER A 115 -4.32 3.11 -14.61
C SER A 115 -2.98 2.66 -14.03
N VAL A 116 -3.04 1.81 -13.02
CA VAL A 116 -1.85 1.12 -12.50
C VAL A 116 -1.59 -0.08 -13.40
N ILE A 117 -0.44 -0.10 -14.07
CA ILE A 117 -0.05 -1.19 -14.96
C ILE A 117 0.07 -2.50 -14.18
N SER A 118 -0.27 -3.60 -14.83
CA SER A 118 -0.07 -4.94 -14.27
C SER A 118 1.42 -5.30 -14.22
N GLU A 119 1.77 -6.30 -13.42
CA GLU A 119 3.13 -6.82 -13.34
C GLU A 119 3.65 -7.29 -14.71
N THR A 120 2.78 -7.92 -15.51
CA THR A 120 3.10 -8.37 -16.87
C THR A 120 3.39 -7.21 -17.81
N GLU A 121 2.57 -6.15 -17.76
CA GLU A 121 2.79 -4.94 -18.56
C GLU A 121 4.05 -4.21 -18.11
N SER A 122 4.28 -4.11 -16.80
CA SER A 122 5.51 -3.52 -16.24
C SER A 122 6.74 -4.24 -16.76
N LYS A 123 6.73 -5.57 -16.77
CA LYS A 123 7.83 -6.39 -17.28
C LYS A 123 8.07 -6.11 -18.77
N ARG A 124 7.03 -6.05 -19.59
CA ARG A 124 7.15 -5.74 -21.02
C ARG A 124 7.76 -4.36 -21.26
N TYR A 125 7.26 -3.31 -20.60
CA TYR A 125 7.83 -1.96 -20.72
C TYR A 125 9.28 -1.90 -20.26
N TYR A 126 9.63 -2.69 -19.26
CA TYR A 126 11.00 -2.79 -18.78
C TYR A 126 11.93 -3.41 -19.82
N GLU A 127 11.49 -4.50 -20.45
CA GLU A 127 12.22 -5.18 -21.54
C GLU A 127 12.39 -4.24 -22.75
N GLU A 128 11.32 -3.59 -23.19
CA GLU A 128 11.37 -2.62 -24.30
C GLU A 128 12.32 -1.44 -24.00
N ALA A 129 12.28 -0.89 -22.78
CA ALA A 129 13.19 0.19 -22.39
C ALA A 129 14.64 -0.28 -22.32
N PHE A 130 14.89 -1.47 -21.79
CA PHE A 130 16.21 -2.07 -21.72
C PHE A 130 16.81 -2.28 -23.13
N ASP A 131 16.07 -2.90 -24.03
CA ASP A 131 16.49 -3.12 -25.40
C ASP A 131 16.79 -1.81 -26.13
N SER A 132 15.96 -0.78 -25.90
CA SER A 132 16.18 0.56 -26.45
C SER A 132 17.48 1.18 -25.96
N VAL A 133 17.80 1.04 -24.67
CA VAL A 133 19.05 1.54 -24.08
C VAL A 133 20.24 0.79 -24.65
N ILE A 134 20.20 -0.54 -24.71
CA ILE A 134 21.27 -1.36 -25.26
C ILE A 134 21.56 -0.99 -26.74
N LYS A 135 20.50 -0.84 -27.54
CA LYS A 135 20.60 -0.41 -28.93
C LYS A 135 21.29 0.96 -29.05
N ARG A 136 20.86 1.95 -28.26
CA ARG A 136 21.49 3.28 -28.23
C ARG A 136 22.97 3.24 -27.87
N ILE A 137 23.35 2.38 -26.92
CA ILE A 137 24.75 2.18 -26.53
C ILE A 137 25.55 1.57 -27.70
N GLN A 138 25.00 0.58 -28.38
CA GLN A 138 25.65 -0.06 -29.55
C GLN A 138 25.83 0.91 -30.71
N GLU A 139 24.88 1.83 -30.92
CA GLU A 139 24.94 2.87 -31.96
C GLU A 139 25.79 4.09 -31.57
N SER A 140 26.13 4.25 -30.28
CA SER A 140 26.96 5.37 -29.79
C SER A 140 28.42 5.24 -30.24
N ASP A 141 29.17 6.32 -30.22
CA ASP A 141 30.63 6.30 -30.50
C ASP A 141 31.46 6.02 -29.22
N ASP A 142 30.85 5.75 -28.09
CA ASP A 142 31.50 5.48 -26.81
C ASP A 142 31.99 4.02 -26.72
N ALA A 143 33.26 3.83 -27.06
CA ALA A 143 33.89 2.52 -27.02
C ALA A 143 34.01 1.92 -25.62
N ALA A 144 34.10 2.77 -24.56
CA ALA A 144 34.19 2.30 -23.19
C ALA A 144 32.83 1.75 -22.73
N LEU A 145 31.75 2.44 -23.08
CA LEU A 145 30.39 2.02 -22.76
C LEU A 145 30.01 0.73 -23.52
N LYS A 146 30.39 0.63 -24.80
CA LYS A 146 30.23 -0.61 -25.59
C LYS A 146 30.99 -1.78 -24.96
N GLY A 147 32.24 -1.57 -24.57
CA GLY A 147 33.05 -2.57 -23.91
C GLY A 147 32.45 -3.03 -22.58
N PHE A 148 31.93 -2.10 -21.78
CA PHE A 148 31.26 -2.41 -20.53
C PHE A 148 30.01 -3.28 -20.76
N VAL A 149 29.12 -2.89 -21.67
CA VAL A 149 27.93 -3.69 -22.01
C VAL A 149 28.27 -5.05 -22.57
N GLY A 150 29.32 -5.14 -23.41
CA GLY A 150 29.81 -6.41 -23.93
C GLY A 150 30.43 -7.33 -22.87
N SER A 151 30.95 -6.77 -21.77
CA SER A 151 31.46 -7.55 -20.63
C SER A 151 30.36 -8.06 -19.70
N LEU A 152 29.17 -7.46 -19.75
CA LEU A 152 28.00 -7.95 -19.04
C LEU A 152 27.38 -9.07 -19.87
N ASP A 153 27.17 -10.22 -19.26
CA ASP A 153 26.47 -11.34 -19.91
C ASP A 153 24.95 -11.06 -19.99
N VAL A 154 24.64 -9.89 -20.58
CA VAL A 154 23.29 -9.29 -20.63
C VAL A 154 22.31 -10.15 -21.41
N TYR A 155 22.85 -10.89 -22.41
CA TYR A 155 22.05 -11.70 -23.32
C TYR A 155 21.71 -13.09 -22.75
N SER A 156 22.47 -13.61 -21.79
CA SER A 156 22.22 -14.94 -21.23
C SER A 156 21.28 -14.90 -20.02
N GLN A 157 21.21 -13.77 -19.30
CA GLN A 157 20.44 -13.68 -18.07
C GLN A 157 19.15 -12.84 -18.19
N GLY A 158 18.98 -12.11 -19.30
CA GLY A 158 17.82 -11.24 -19.54
C GLY A 158 17.74 -10.01 -18.63
N PRO A 159 16.85 -9.04 -18.93
CA PRO A 159 16.77 -7.77 -18.23
C PRO A 159 16.40 -7.89 -16.74
N ALA A 160 15.76 -8.97 -16.34
CA ALA A 160 15.30 -9.16 -14.95
C ALA A 160 16.44 -9.39 -13.96
N SER A 161 17.59 -9.96 -14.39
CA SER A 161 18.72 -10.25 -13.50
C SER A 161 19.58 -9.02 -13.18
N VAL A 162 19.56 -8.02 -14.04
CA VAL A 162 20.39 -6.80 -13.89
C VAL A 162 19.71 -5.74 -13.03
N SER A 163 18.38 -5.73 -12.95
CA SER A 163 17.64 -4.63 -12.34
C SER A 163 17.45 -4.72 -10.83
N TYR A 164 17.44 -5.91 -10.25
CA TYR A 164 17.13 -6.05 -8.82
C TYR A 164 18.33 -6.04 -7.88
N THR A 165 19.55 -6.23 -8.40
CA THR A 165 20.77 -6.26 -7.57
C THR A 165 21.35 -4.87 -7.23
N HIS A 166 20.92 -3.81 -7.89
CA HIS A 166 21.47 -2.46 -7.68
C HIS A 166 20.50 -1.42 -7.11
N LEU A 167 19.26 -1.79 -6.83
CA LEU A 167 18.25 -0.88 -6.23
C LEU A 167 18.00 -1.12 -4.74
N THR A 168 18.77 -1.99 -4.11
CA THR A 168 18.81 -2.14 -2.64
C THR A 168 20.07 -1.49 -2.07
N LEU A 169 20.10 -0.17 -2.09
CA LEU A 169 20.97 0.65 -1.23
C LEU A 169 20.12 1.54 -0.38
#